data_3c1f94a32c6b5e12e439e10fd554d40d
#
_entry.id   3c1f94a32c6b5e12e439e10fd554d40d
#
_cell.length_a   1.000
_cell.length_b   1.000
_cell.length_c   1.000
_cell.angle_alpha   90.00
_cell.angle_beta   90.00
_cell.angle_gamma   90.00
#
_symmetry.space_group_name_H-M   'P 1'
#
loop_
_entity.id
_entity.type
_entity.pdbx_description
1 polymer ?
#
loop_
_entity_poly.entity_id
_entity_poly.type
_entity_poly.pdbx_seq_one_letter_code
_entity_poly.pdbx_strand_id
1 'polypeptide(L)'
;MKPVKTLLSLTLATGLSAAAMGAANAEVLFWSTQANPPEEQQIMREKVLADFEGGADFAPSEGGPWLTRIQAELQAGEGKIGVLGSLHGDLIELSDGLVDLSELDTSSMNKTFLELGKLGTDEQKYIPWMQATYIMAANKKALEFLPEGADINALSYDQLIAWSKTMAEETGSPKFGFPAGPKGLKHRFFQGYMYPSYTNSMVTKFRSAEAELAWNKFKELWSYTNRSSTNFSFMQEQLLTDEVWVVFDHTARLADAFNQRPDDFIAFPAPAGPTGRGFMPVVVGMAVPNSAPDMEAAKNLISYMSQPEVQIETLRATNFFPVVDVELPDDMPASVKAAGAAVAAMSGSADANPGLLPVGLGDLGGKFNAVYVDAFERIVLAGQDVREVLDDQADSLRKIMEEAGAPCWAPDAPSEGACPVD
;
A
#
# COMPACT_ATOMS: atom_id res chain seq x y z
N MET A 1 -69.61 57.53 -41.81
CA MET A 1 -68.81 56.60 -42.64
C MET A 1 -67.90 55.83 -41.73
N LYS A 2 -68.15 54.53 -41.56
CA LYS A 2 -67.42 53.65 -40.67
C LYS A 2 -66.44 52.85 -41.52
N PRO A 3 -65.19 52.60 -41.08
CA PRO A 3 -64.28 51.71 -41.79
C PRO A 3 -64.45 50.27 -41.32
N VAL A 4 -64.38 49.37 -42.28
CA VAL A 4 -64.40 47.90 -42.16
C VAL A 4 -63.09 47.41 -41.56
N LYS A 5 -63.15 46.57 -40.52
CA LYS A 5 -61.99 45.84 -39.96
C LYS A 5 -61.85 44.47 -40.65
N THR A 6 -60.77 44.27 -41.37
CA THR A 6 -60.36 42.98 -41.90
C THR A 6 -59.63 42.21 -40.81
N LEU A 7 -60.15 41.03 -40.40
CA LEU A 7 -59.46 40.08 -39.52
C LEU A 7 -58.55 39.25 -40.39
N LEU A 8 -57.27 39.33 -40.06
CA LEU A 8 -56.23 38.38 -40.55
C LEU A 8 -56.06 37.25 -39.52
N SER A 9 -56.47 36.06 -39.89
CA SER A 9 -56.22 34.84 -39.07
C SER A 9 -54.77 34.38 -39.24
N LEU A 10 -54.02 34.46 -38.18
CA LEU A 10 -52.66 33.94 -38.13
C LEU A 10 -52.71 32.52 -37.50
N THR A 11 -52.54 31.48 -38.30
CA THR A 11 -52.41 30.08 -37.85
C THR A 11 -50.96 29.89 -37.31
N LEU A 12 -50.85 29.76 -35.99
CA LEU A 12 -49.59 29.42 -35.30
C LEU A 12 -49.43 27.91 -35.36
N ALA A 13 -48.51 27.43 -36.20
CA ALA A 13 -48.03 26.03 -36.18
C ALA A 13 -47.03 25.88 -35.04
N THR A 14 -47.46 25.31 -33.94
CA THR A 14 -46.56 24.87 -32.84
C THR A 14 -45.86 23.57 -33.24
N GLY A 15 -44.64 23.70 -33.74
CA GLY A 15 -43.72 22.59 -33.89
C GLY A 15 -43.20 22.17 -32.48
N LEU A 16 -43.67 21.04 -31.96
CA LEU A 16 -43.04 20.38 -30.83
C LEU A 16 -41.68 19.81 -31.31
N SER A 17 -40.62 20.54 -31.07
CA SER A 17 -39.27 19.96 -31.05
C SER A 17 -39.13 19.16 -29.75
N ALA A 18 -39.29 17.85 -29.83
CA ALA A 18 -38.84 16.95 -28.78
C ALA A 18 -37.32 17.04 -28.76
N ALA A 19 -36.77 17.92 -27.92
CA ALA A 19 -35.41 17.84 -27.49
C ALA A 19 -35.30 16.51 -26.70
N ALA A 20 -34.64 15.50 -27.28
CA ALA A 20 -34.16 14.37 -26.52
C ALA A 20 -33.15 14.96 -25.53
N MET A 21 -33.58 15.24 -24.31
CA MET A 21 -32.70 15.36 -23.18
C MET A 21 -32.07 13.97 -23.01
N GLY A 22 -30.89 13.78 -23.59
CA GLY A 22 -30.02 12.73 -23.16
C GLY A 22 -29.87 12.89 -21.63
N ALA A 23 -30.28 11.89 -20.87
CA ALA A 23 -29.98 11.86 -19.46
C ALA A 23 -28.44 12.01 -19.37
N ALA A 24 -28.00 13.16 -18.89
CA ALA A 24 -26.60 13.27 -18.46
C ALA A 24 -26.48 12.22 -17.37
N ASN A 25 -25.78 11.12 -17.66
CA ASN A 25 -25.42 10.17 -16.63
C ASN A 25 -24.71 10.96 -15.53
N ALA A 26 -25.18 10.85 -14.30
CA ALA A 26 -24.51 11.48 -13.18
C ALA A 26 -23.10 10.85 -13.10
N GLU A 27 -22.08 11.71 -13.00
CA GLU A 27 -20.70 11.26 -12.83
C GLU A 27 -20.60 10.30 -11.64
N VAL A 28 -19.82 9.21 -11.81
CA VAL A 28 -19.57 8.23 -10.74
C VAL A 28 -18.66 8.86 -9.69
N LEU A 29 -19.16 9.03 -8.46
CA LEU A 29 -18.32 9.51 -7.37
C LEU A 29 -17.34 8.40 -6.93
N PHE A 30 -16.04 8.62 -7.18
CA PHE A 30 -14.96 7.77 -6.71
C PHE A 30 -14.38 8.33 -5.41
N TRP A 31 -14.78 7.76 -4.28
CA TRP A 31 -14.41 8.19 -2.92
C TRP A 31 -13.22 7.39 -2.42
N SER A 32 -12.04 8.02 -2.28
CA SER A 32 -10.77 7.31 -2.04
C SER A 32 -10.02 7.82 -0.81
N THR A 33 -9.31 6.94 -0.11
CA THR A 33 -8.29 7.31 0.91
C THR A 33 -6.91 7.53 0.29
N GLN A 34 -6.75 7.27 -1.01
CA GLN A 34 -5.47 7.36 -1.71
C GLN A 34 -5.48 8.50 -2.74
N ALA A 35 -4.30 8.85 -3.25
CA ALA A 35 -4.08 9.98 -4.14
C ALA A 35 -4.59 11.30 -3.52
N ASN A 36 -4.22 11.52 -2.25
CA ASN A 36 -4.60 12.70 -1.46
C ASN A 36 -3.81 13.98 -1.77
N PRO A 37 -2.49 13.95 -2.14
CA PRO A 37 -1.80 15.16 -2.53
C PRO A 37 -2.51 15.90 -3.67
N PRO A 38 -2.61 17.24 -3.64
CA PRO A 38 -3.34 18.01 -4.65
C PRO A 38 -2.89 17.72 -6.09
N GLU A 39 -1.60 17.50 -6.30
CA GLU A 39 -1.01 17.16 -7.58
C GLU A 39 -1.51 15.81 -8.09
N GLU A 40 -1.57 14.81 -7.21
CA GLU A 40 -2.11 13.49 -7.55
C GLU A 40 -3.60 13.55 -7.86
N GLN A 41 -4.38 14.31 -7.07
CA GLN A 41 -5.80 14.53 -7.33
C GLN A 41 -6.06 15.13 -8.70
N GLN A 42 -5.25 16.13 -9.07
CA GLN A 42 -5.37 16.80 -10.37
C GLN A 42 -5.08 15.81 -11.50
N ILE A 43 -4.01 15.03 -11.40
CA ILE A 43 -3.66 14.04 -12.43
C ILE A 43 -4.73 12.95 -12.52
N MET A 44 -5.28 12.49 -11.38
CA MET A 44 -6.39 11.53 -11.38
C MET A 44 -7.57 12.05 -12.19
N ARG A 45 -8.01 13.29 -11.97
CA ARG A 45 -9.17 13.88 -12.68
C ARG A 45 -8.88 14.20 -14.15
N GLU A 46 -7.72 14.80 -14.44
CA GLU A 46 -7.42 15.40 -15.75
C GLU A 46 -6.79 14.40 -16.73
N LYS A 47 -6.23 13.28 -16.24
CA LYS A 47 -5.56 12.28 -17.09
C LYS A 47 -6.14 10.89 -16.89
N VAL A 48 -6.08 10.35 -15.66
CA VAL A 48 -6.46 8.95 -15.41
C VAL A 48 -7.93 8.71 -15.71
N LEU A 49 -8.81 9.63 -15.32
CA LEU A 49 -10.27 9.50 -15.47
C LEU A 49 -10.84 10.28 -16.67
N ALA A 50 -10.01 11.05 -17.37
CA ALA A 50 -10.45 11.95 -18.43
C ALA A 50 -11.18 11.25 -19.58
N ASP A 51 -10.73 10.05 -19.93
CA ASP A 51 -11.27 9.27 -21.06
C ASP A 51 -12.36 8.26 -20.63
N PHE A 52 -12.80 8.28 -19.38
CA PHE A 52 -13.92 7.46 -18.95
C PHE A 52 -15.24 8.02 -19.46
N GLU A 53 -15.88 7.32 -20.42
CA GLU A 53 -17.09 7.80 -21.11
C GLU A 53 -18.27 8.09 -20.17
N GLY A 54 -18.36 7.40 -19.03
CA GLY A 54 -19.41 7.61 -18.02
C GLY A 54 -19.26 8.88 -17.20
N GLY A 55 -18.07 9.52 -17.21
CA GLY A 55 -17.69 10.58 -16.28
C GLY A 55 -17.48 10.08 -14.86
N ALA A 56 -16.42 10.56 -14.22
CA ALA A 56 -16.13 10.23 -12.82
C ALA A 56 -15.63 11.47 -12.06
N ASP A 57 -16.15 11.66 -10.84
CA ASP A 57 -15.66 12.66 -9.90
C ASP A 57 -14.76 11.98 -8.85
N PHE A 58 -13.47 12.27 -8.91
CA PHE A 58 -12.49 11.73 -7.95
C PHE A 58 -12.42 12.62 -6.71
N ALA A 59 -12.79 12.07 -5.57
CA ALA A 59 -12.80 12.78 -4.30
C ALA A 59 -11.99 12.03 -3.24
N PRO A 60 -10.74 12.44 -2.95
CA PRO A 60 -9.96 11.86 -1.86
C PRO A 60 -10.41 12.39 -0.49
N SER A 61 -10.21 11.57 0.55
CA SER A 61 -10.55 11.88 1.94
C SER A 61 -9.59 11.19 2.89
N GLU A 62 -9.40 11.77 4.07
CA GLU A 62 -8.71 11.08 5.17
C GLU A 62 -9.53 9.86 5.65
N GLY A 63 -8.85 8.83 6.18
CA GLY A 63 -9.46 7.55 6.53
C GLY A 63 -10.67 7.64 7.46
N GLY A 64 -10.61 8.43 8.53
CA GLY A 64 -11.73 8.58 9.47
C GLY A 64 -12.99 9.18 8.83
N PRO A 65 -12.94 10.38 8.20
CA PRO A 65 -14.05 10.93 7.44
C PRO A 65 -14.52 10.05 6.30
N TRP A 66 -13.61 9.34 5.63
CA TRP A 66 -13.92 8.39 4.57
C TRP A 66 -14.83 7.27 5.10
N LEU A 67 -14.41 6.60 6.17
CA LEU A 67 -15.14 5.50 6.79
C LEU A 67 -16.50 5.95 7.35
N THR A 68 -16.53 7.07 8.08
CA THR A 68 -17.76 7.62 8.67
C THR A 68 -18.84 7.87 7.60
N ARG A 69 -18.46 8.45 6.47
CA ARG A 69 -19.40 8.76 5.40
C ARG A 69 -19.97 7.50 4.76
N ILE A 70 -19.11 6.54 4.41
CA ILE A 70 -19.59 5.31 3.75
C ILE A 70 -20.46 4.47 4.69
N GLN A 71 -20.13 4.38 5.96
CA GLN A 71 -20.98 3.69 6.95
C GLN A 71 -22.37 4.33 7.06
N ALA A 72 -22.46 5.67 7.00
CA ALA A 72 -23.75 6.37 7.01
C ALA A 72 -24.58 6.09 5.74
N GLU A 73 -23.96 6.07 4.55
CA GLU A 73 -24.64 5.74 3.29
C GLU A 73 -25.11 4.27 3.27
N LEU A 74 -24.28 3.34 3.75
CA LEU A 74 -24.65 1.91 3.88
C LEU A 74 -25.81 1.72 4.86
N GLN A 75 -25.82 2.41 5.98
CA GLN A 75 -26.90 2.34 6.97
C GLN A 75 -28.21 2.92 6.41
N ALA A 76 -28.13 3.97 5.57
CA ALA A 76 -29.29 4.56 4.91
C ALA A 76 -29.85 3.68 3.80
N GLY A 77 -29.07 2.74 3.25
CA GLY A 77 -29.44 1.91 2.11
C GLY A 77 -29.45 2.65 0.77
N GLU A 78 -29.05 3.93 0.76
CA GLU A 78 -28.90 4.78 -0.42
C GLU A 78 -27.75 5.76 -0.23
N GLY A 79 -27.03 6.10 -1.28
CA GLY A 79 -25.87 6.96 -1.19
C GLY A 79 -25.55 7.70 -2.49
N LYS A 80 -24.42 8.39 -2.48
CA LYS A 80 -23.86 9.09 -3.65
C LYS A 80 -22.55 8.47 -4.11
N ILE A 81 -21.91 7.65 -3.25
CA ILE A 81 -20.64 7.02 -3.57
C ILE A 81 -20.89 5.86 -4.53
N GLY A 82 -20.27 5.92 -5.72
CA GLY A 82 -20.30 4.84 -6.70
C GLY A 82 -19.16 3.84 -6.48
N VAL A 83 -17.93 4.35 -6.34
CA VAL A 83 -16.74 3.52 -6.15
C VAL A 83 -15.98 3.96 -4.90
N LEU A 84 -15.59 3.00 -4.08
CA LEU A 84 -14.68 3.16 -2.96
C LEU A 84 -13.27 2.82 -3.40
N GLY A 85 -12.27 3.63 -2.97
CA GLY A 85 -10.85 3.32 -3.11
C GLY A 85 -10.17 3.35 -1.76
N SER A 86 -9.70 2.19 -1.25
CA SER A 86 -8.99 2.16 0.03
C SER A 86 -8.08 0.95 0.18
N LEU A 87 -7.28 0.97 1.25
CA LEU A 87 -6.43 -0.15 1.61
C LEU A 87 -7.26 -1.40 1.94
N HIS A 88 -6.68 -2.57 1.70
CA HIS A 88 -7.28 -3.85 2.04
C HIS A 88 -7.88 -3.89 3.46
N GLY A 89 -7.14 -3.37 4.44
CA GLY A 89 -7.58 -3.36 5.85
C GLY A 89 -8.82 -2.52 6.11
N ASP A 90 -9.02 -1.43 5.37
CA ASP A 90 -10.19 -0.56 5.52
C ASP A 90 -11.43 -1.18 4.86
N LEU A 91 -11.24 -1.89 3.72
CA LEU A 91 -12.33 -2.50 2.98
C LEU A 91 -12.93 -3.73 3.68
N ILE A 92 -12.12 -4.45 4.48
CA ILE A 92 -12.62 -5.64 5.20
C ILE A 92 -13.72 -5.28 6.21
N GLU A 93 -13.64 -4.12 6.82
CA GLU A 93 -14.66 -3.63 7.77
C GLU A 93 -16.01 -3.33 7.10
N LEU A 94 -16.02 -3.23 5.77
CA LEU A 94 -17.20 -2.93 4.96
C LEU A 94 -17.72 -4.15 4.20
N SER A 95 -17.11 -5.32 4.35
CA SER A 95 -17.34 -6.52 3.51
C SER A 95 -18.81 -6.85 3.27
N ASP A 96 -19.64 -6.82 4.32
CA ASP A 96 -21.07 -7.12 4.24
C ASP A 96 -21.86 -6.07 3.42
N GLY A 97 -21.32 -4.86 3.32
CA GLY A 97 -21.90 -3.75 2.57
C GLY A 97 -21.40 -3.62 1.14
N LEU A 98 -20.55 -4.54 0.66
CA LEU A 98 -19.95 -4.48 -0.67
C LEU A 98 -20.61 -5.45 -1.64
N VAL A 99 -20.76 -5.01 -2.88
CA VAL A 99 -21.32 -5.80 -4.00
C VAL A 99 -20.31 -6.87 -4.44
N ASP A 100 -20.81 -8.03 -4.88
CA ASP A 100 -19.99 -9.05 -5.54
C ASP A 100 -19.58 -8.56 -6.95
N LEU A 101 -18.27 -8.57 -7.21
CA LEU A 101 -17.64 -8.15 -8.45
C LEU A 101 -17.05 -9.34 -9.24
N SER A 102 -17.42 -10.58 -8.91
CA SER A 102 -16.89 -11.81 -9.54
C SER A 102 -17.16 -11.89 -11.05
N GLU A 103 -18.10 -11.10 -11.55
CA GLU A 103 -18.44 -11.05 -12.99
C GLU A 103 -17.45 -10.22 -13.83
N LEU A 104 -16.63 -9.37 -13.19
CA LEU A 104 -15.67 -8.53 -13.90
C LEU A 104 -14.50 -9.36 -14.45
N ASP A 105 -13.98 -8.97 -15.62
CA ASP A 105 -12.80 -9.60 -16.18
C ASP A 105 -11.54 -9.22 -15.38
N THR A 106 -10.98 -10.19 -14.69
CA THR A 106 -9.77 -10.07 -13.88
C THR A 106 -8.63 -10.95 -14.36
N SER A 107 -8.71 -11.44 -15.59
CA SER A 107 -7.78 -12.44 -16.15
C SER A 107 -6.33 -11.96 -16.20
N SER A 108 -6.09 -10.65 -16.32
CA SER A 108 -4.76 -10.03 -16.31
C SER A 108 -4.22 -9.68 -14.92
N MET A 109 -5.00 -9.94 -13.86
CA MET A 109 -4.62 -9.50 -12.51
C MET A 109 -3.80 -10.54 -11.75
N ASN A 110 -2.99 -10.05 -10.83
CA ASN A 110 -2.25 -10.89 -9.90
C ASN A 110 -3.21 -11.68 -9.00
N LYS A 111 -3.12 -13.02 -9.08
CA LYS A 111 -4.02 -13.94 -8.35
C LYS A 111 -3.96 -13.78 -6.83
N THR A 112 -2.79 -13.47 -6.28
CA THR A 112 -2.63 -13.24 -4.84
C THR A 112 -3.42 -12.02 -4.39
N PHE A 113 -3.42 -10.95 -5.18
CA PHE A 113 -4.18 -9.74 -4.85
C PHE A 113 -5.68 -9.92 -5.08
N LEU A 114 -6.08 -10.70 -6.08
CA LEU A 114 -7.49 -11.07 -6.26
C LEU A 114 -8.01 -11.87 -5.06
N GLU A 115 -7.24 -12.82 -4.56
CA GLU A 115 -7.64 -13.59 -3.38
C GLU A 115 -7.83 -12.69 -2.15
N LEU A 116 -7.00 -11.66 -1.97
CA LEU A 116 -7.21 -10.64 -0.94
C LEU A 116 -8.54 -9.90 -1.12
N GLY A 117 -8.94 -9.67 -2.37
CA GLY A 117 -10.19 -9.00 -2.72
C GLY A 117 -11.47 -9.73 -2.29
N LYS A 118 -11.37 -10.98 -1.94
CA LYS A 118 -12.50 -11.75 -1.40
C LYS A 118 -12.82 -11.44 0.06
N LEU A 119 -11.92 -10.81 0.78
CA LEU A 119 -12.10 -10.43 2.20
C LEU A 119 -12.51 -11.60 3.11
N GLY A 120 -12.03 -12.81 2.80
CA GLY A 120 -12.36 -14.04 3.52
C GLY A 120 -13.72 -14.66 3.17
N THR A 121 -14.38 -14.19 2.11
CA THR A 121 -15.62 -14.74 1.55
C THR A 121 -15.36 -15.52 0.26
N ASP A 122 -16.39 -16.11 -0.34
CA ASP A 122 -16.32 -16.72 -1.68
C ASP A 122 -16.55 -15.71 -2.82
N GLU A 123 -16.97 -14.47 -2.50
CA GLU A 123 -17.30 -13.41 -3.43
C GLU A 123 -16.14 -12.44 -3.61
N GLN A 124 -16.01 -11.82 -4.79
CA GLN A 124 -15.02 -10.78 -5.04
C GLN A 124 -15.54 -9.42 -4.53
N LYS A 125 -15.17 -9.04 -3.33
CA LYS A 125 -15.67 -7.83 -2.66
C LYS A 125 -14.97 -6.54 -3.11
N TYR A 126 -13.73 -6.63 -3.57
CA TYR A 126 -13.05 -5.53 -4.25
C TYR A 126 -12.15 -6.03 -5.37
N ILE A 127 -11.92 -5.21 -6.37
CA ILE A 127 -10.91 -5.42 -7.40
C ILE A 127 -9.64 -4.68 -6.99
N PRO A 128 -8.46 -5.33 -6.98
CA PRO A 128 -7.19 -4.63 -6.76
C PRO A 128 -7.03 -3.47 -7.75
N TRP A 129 -6.55 -2.33 -7.25
CA TRP A 129 -6.36 -1.12 -8.07
C TRP A 129 -4.89 -0.80 -8.29
N MET A 130 -4.14 -0.72 -7.22
CA MET A 130 -2.72 -0.39 -7.24
C MET A 130 -2.02 -0.95 -6.01
N GLN A 131 -0.70 -1.06 -6.09
CA GLN A 131 0.11 -1.57 -5.00
C GLN A 131 1.35 -0.73 -4.74
N ALA A 132 1.81 -0.75 -3.52
CA ALA A 132 3.12 -0.25 -3.11
C ALA A 132 3.79 -1.25 -2.16
N THR A 133 5.05 -1.01 -1.84
CA THR A 133 5.79 -1.82 -0.87
C THR A 133 7.04 -1.08 -0.40
N TYR A 134 7.83 -1.73 0.42
CA TYR A 134 9.13 -1.24 0.87
C TYR A 134 10.22 -2.06 0.19
N ILE A 135 11.32 -1.42 -0.14
CA ILE A 135 12.47 -2.02 -0.82
C ILE A 135 13.77 -1.60 -0.15
N MET A 136 14.83 -2.27 -0.50
CA MET A 136 16.18 -1.78 -0.26
C MET A 136 16.62 -0.90 -1.42
N ALA A 137 17.44 0.10 -1.12
CA ALA A 137 18.15 0.88 -2.11
C ALA A 137 19.62 1.03 -1.72
N ALA A 138 20.50 1.07 -2.72
CA ALA A 138 21.91 1.31 -2.48
C ALA A 138 22.54 2.27 -3.49
N ASN A 139 23.48 3.08 -3.03
CA ASN A 139 24.45 3.70 -3.92
C ASN A 139 25.38 2.60 -4.48
N LYS A 140 25.60 2.61 -5.80
CA LYS A 140 26.41 1.58 -6.48
C LYS A 140 27.83 1.44 -5.91
N LYS A 141 28.38 2.51 -5.32
CA LYS A 141 29.69 2.44 -4.62
C LYS A 141 29.69 1.50 -3.41
N ALA A 142 28.52 1.22 -2.82
CA ALA A 142 28.42 0.25 -1.73
C ALA A 142 28.67 -1.19 -2.19
N LEU A 143 28.50 -1.48 -3.49
CA LEU A 143 28.66 -2.84 -4.04
C LEU A 143 30.07 -3.41 -3.93
N GLU A 144 31.10 -2.56 -3.86
CA GLU A 144 32.47 -3.00 -3.64
C GLU A 144 32.70 -3.70 -2.28
N PHE A 145 31.80 -3.44 -1.32
CA PHE A 145 31.84 -4.01 0.03
C PHE A 145 30.87 -5.19 0.20
N LEU A 146 30.16 -5.58 -0.87
CA LEU A 146 29.22 -6.69 -0.82
C LEU A 146 29.99 -8.00 -0.53
N PRO A 147 29.50 -8.86 0.39
CA PRO A 147 30.17 -10.13 0.66
C PRO A 147 30.41 -10.95 -0.61
N GLU A 148 31.57 -11.59 -0.71
CA GLU A 148 31.97 -12.40 -1.86
C GLU A 148 30.90 -13.46 -2.17
N GLY A 149 30.46 -13.54 -3.44
CA GLY A 149 29.45 -14.48 -3.89
C GLY A 149 28.01 -14.15 -3.48
N ALA A 150 27.77 -13.02 -2.81
CA ALA A 150 26.42 -12.59 -2.47
C ALA A 150 25.69 -12.05 -3.73
N ASP A 151 24.45 -12.52 -3.92
CA ASP A 151 23.53 -11.96 -4.92
C ASP A 151 22.69 -10.88 -4.24
N ILE A 152 22.77 -9.64 -4.75
CA ILE A 152 22.03 -8.51 -4.19
C ILE A 152 20.51 -8.71 -4.23
N ASN A 153 20.00 -9.48 -5.18
CA ASN A 153 18.58 -9.81 -5.29
C ASN A 153 18.14 -10.98 -4.39
N ALA A 154 19.11 -11.65 -3.75
CA ALA A 154 18.87 -12.82 -2.91
C ALA A 154 19.59 -12.75 -1.55
N LEU A 155 19.84 -11.55 -1.02
CA LEU A 155 20.51 -11.35 0.26
C LEU A 155 19.76 -12.01 1.42
N SER A 156 20.52 -12.58 2.37
CA SER A 156 20.05 -12.88 3.71
C SER A 156 20.29 -11.71 4.67
N TYR A 157 19.62 -11.71 5.84
CA TYR A 157 19.90 -10.74 6.90
C TYR A 157 21.36 -10.82 7.36
N ASP A 158 21.94 -12.01 7.45
CA ASP A 158 23.36 -12.19 7.84
C ASP A 158 24.31 -11.54 6.81
N GLN A 159 24.00 -11.65 5.52
CA GLN A 159 24.78 -10.98 4.47
C GLN A 159 24.59 -9.45 4.51
N LEU A 160 23.38 -8.95 4.77
CA LEU A 160 23.16 -7.51 4.96
C LEU A 160 23.94 -6.96 6.16
N ILE A 161 23.97 -7.69 7.28
CA ILE A 161 24.73 -7.33 8.47
C ILE A 161 26.24 -7.30 8.14
N ALA A 162 26.76 -8.37 7.50
CA ALA A 162 28.16 -8.44 7.09
C ALA A 162 28.54 -7.30 6.15
N TRP A 163 27.69 -7.00 5.17
CA TRP A 163 27.87 -5.88 4.25
C TRP A 163 27.94 -4.53 4.99
N SER A 164 26.96 -4.29 5.88
CA SER A 164 26.89 -3.06 6.68
C SER A 164 28.12 -2.90 7.59
N LYS A 165 28.59 -4.00 8.17
CA LYS A 165 29.81 -4.05 8.99
C LYS A 165 31.05 -3.69 8.16
N THR A 166 31.26 -4.35 7.02
CA THR A 166 32.41 -4.08 6.15
C THR A 166 32.45 -2.62 5.70
N MET A 167 31.30 -2.07 5.27
CA MET A 167 31.21 -0.65 4.92
C MET A 167 31.62 0.25 6.08
N ALA A 168 31.13 -0.03 7.30
CA ALA A 168 31.46 0.78 8.48
C ALA A 168 32.94 0.72 8.84
N GLU A 169 33.56 -0.45 8.78
CA GLU A 169 34.96 -0.66 9.08
C GLU A 169 35.89 0.01 8.04
N GLU A 170 35.61 -0.17 6.75
CA GLU A 170 36.47 0.34 5.68
C GLU A 170 36.30 1.86 5.46
N THR A 171 35.10 2.41 5.70
CA THR A 171 34.86 3.87 5.53
C THR A 171 35.04 4.67 6.82
N GLY A 172 35.20 4.00 7.95
CA GLY A 172 35.29 4.63 9.27
C GLY A 172 33.97 5.18 9.81
N SER A 173 32.81 4.90 9.14
CA SER A 173 31.49 5.33 9.59
C SER A 173 30.38 4.41 9.09
N PRO A 174 29.32 4.16 9.89
CA PRO A 174 28.18 3.38 9.46
C PRO A 174 27.51 3.97 8.20
N LYS A 175 27.29 3.12 7.19
CA LYS A 175 26.70 3.49 5.90
C LYS A 175 25.35 2.84 5.62
N PHE A 176 24.79 2.11 6.56
CA PHE A 176 23.41 1.66 6.51
C PHE A 176 22.48 2.69 7.15
N GLY A 177 21.35 3.01 6.50
CA GLY A 177 20.32 3.91 6.97
C GLY A 177 18.98 3.19 7.14
N PHE A 178 18.20 3.60 8.15
CA PHE A 178 16.91 3.02 8.48
C PHE A 178 15.92 4.12 8.92
N PRO A 179 14.64 4.13 8.47
CA PRO A 179 13.70 5.22 8.76
C PRO A 179 13.17 5.18 10.20
N ALA A 180 14.07 5.45 11.16
CA ALA A 180 13.78 5.39 12.60
C ALA A 180 13.24 6.69 13.20
N GLY A 181 13.12 7.76 12.41
CA GLY A 181 12.55 9.04 12.85
C GLY A 181 11.07 8.96 13.25
N PRO A 182 10.50 10.04 13.79
CA PRO A 182 9.15 10.03 14.38
C PRO A 182 8.03 9.60 13.44
N LYS A 183 8.13 9.96 12.16
CA LYS A 183 7.19 9.56 11.09
C LYS A 183 7.74 8.42 10.21
N GLY A 184 8.84 7.81 10.60
CA GLY A 184 9.37 6.61 9.97
C GLY A 184 8.44 5.44 10.24
N LEU A 185 8.13 4.66 9.21
CA LEU A 185 7.23 3.53 9.33
C LEU A 185 7.98 2.27 9.80
N LYS A 186 8.84 2.42 10.84
CA LYS A 186 9.71 1.35 11.36
C LYS A 186 8.94 0.10 11.79
N HIS A 187 7.71 0.26 12.32
CA HIS A 187 6.86 -0.88 12.64
C HIS A 187 6.56 -1.76 11.42
N ARG A 188 6.43 -1.19 10.21
CA ARG A 188 6.18 -1.94 8.96
C ARG A 188 7.33 -2.86 8.59
N PHE A 189 8.57 -2.47 8.90
CA PHE A 189 9.72 -3.35 8.73
C PHE A 189 9.61 -4.60 9.61
N PHE A 190 9.29 -4.43 10.89
CA PHE A 190 9.14 -5.58 11.79
C PHE A 190 7.94 -6.44 11.42
N GLN A 191 6.78 -5.83 11.20
CA GLN A 191 5.55 -6.51 10.85
C GLN A 191 5.64 -7.28 9.52
N GLY A 192 6.12 -6.64 8.46
CA GLY A 192 6.02 -7.17 7.11
C GLY A 192 7.30 -7.82 6.57
N TYR A 193 8.45 -7.60 7.23
CA TYR A 193 9.73 -8.08 6.72
C TYR A 193 10.45 -8.97 7.74
N MET A 194 10.75 -8.45 8.90
CA MET A 194 11.58 -9.20 9.85
C MET A 194 10.82 -10.38 10.48
N TYR A 195 9.64 -10.15 11.06
CA TYR A 195 8.85 -11.22 11.66
C TYR A 195 8.47 -12.31 10.66
N PRO A 196 7.90 -12.01 9.49
CA PRO A 196 7.64 -13.03 8.47
C PRO A 196 8.89 -13.83 8.08
N SER A 197 10.05 -13.17 7.98
CA SER A 197 11.30 -13.85 7.59
C SER A 197 11.87 -14.79 8.64
N TYR A 198 11.58 -14.58 9.91
CA TYR A 198 12.13 -15.40 11.00
C TYR A 198 11.12 -16.35 11.62
N THR A 199 9.87 -15.93 11.76
CA THR A 199 8.86 -16.65 12.51
C THR A 199 7.74 -17.24 11.65
N ASN A 200 7.63 -16.80 10.39
CA ASN A 200 6.45 -17.00 9.53
C ASN A 200 5.16 -16.58 10.25
N SER A 201 5.20 -15.46 10.97
CA SER A 201 4.11 -14.93 11.77
C SER A 201 4.27 -13.42 11.93
N MET A 202 3.21 -12.74 12.28
CA MET A 202 3.22 -11.37 12.78
C MET A 202 2.72 -11.32 14.23
N VAL A 203 1.78 -12.19 14.59
CA VAL A 203 1.06 -12.16 15.87
C VAL A 203 1.30 -13.42 16.71
N THR A 204 1.06 -14.61 16.14
CA THR A 204 1.00 -15.87 16.89
C THR A 204 2.33 -16.35 17.47
N LYS A 205 3.45 -15.81 16.97
CA LYS A 205 4.83 -16.10 17.43
C LYS A 205 5.58 -14.83 17.81
N PHE A 206 4.86 -13.87 18.41
CA PHE A 206 5.42 -12.54 18.69
C PHE A 206 6.61 -12.60 19.65
N ARG A 207 6.60 -13.49 20.63
CA ARG A 207 7.69 -13.69 21.61
C ARG A 207 8.39 -15.04 21.51
N SER A 208 8.26 -15.73 20.39
CA SER A 208 8.95 -17.01 20.16
C SER A 208 10.48 -16.88 20.20
N ALA A 209 11.19 -17.99 20.27
CA ALA A 209 12.66 -18.01 20.22
C ALA A 209 13.18 -17.44 18.87
N GLU A 210 12.44 -17.65 17.79
CA GLU A 210 12.76 -17.10 16.47
C GLU A 210 12.55 -15.58 16.42
N ALA A 211 11.53 -15.04 17.12
CA ALA A 211 11.35 -13.61 17.28
C ALA A 211 12.47 -12.97 18.10
N GLU A 212 12.89 -13.62 19.19
CA GLU A 212 14.05 -13.18 19.97
C GLU A 212 15.32 -13.17 19.11
N LEU A 213 15.54 -14.21 18.29
CA LEU A 213 16.66 -14.24 17.33
C LEU A 213 16.57 -13.07 16.33
N ALA A 214 15.40 -12.79 15.77
CA ALA A 214 15.18 -11.68 14.85
C ALA A 214 15.58 -10.35 15.48
N TRP A 215 15.13 -10.05 16.69
CA TRP A 215 15.49 -8.82 17.40
C TRP A 215 16.98 -8.74 17.70
N ASN A 216 17.63 -9.83 18.07
CA ASN A 216 19.08 -9.86 18.28
C ASN A 216 19.84 -9.60 16.97
N LYS A 217 19.37 -10.14 15.83
CA LYS A 217 19.94 -9.83 14.50
C LYS A 217 19.73 -8.36 14.13
N PHE A 218 18.58 -7.78 14.43
CA PHE A 218 18.37 -6.37 14.18
C PHE A 218 19.22 -5.47 15.09
N LYS A 219 19.44 -5.84 16.36
CA LYS A 219 20.40 -5.13 17.23
C LYS A 219 21.83 -5.17 16.64
N GLU A 220 22.23 -6.30 16.07
CA GLU A 220 23.52 -6.43 15.40
C GLU A 220 23.59 -5.49 14.19
N LEU A 221 22.58 -5.49 13.30
CA LEU A 221 22.48 -4.57 12.16
C LEU A 221 22.51 -3.11 12.62
N TRP A 222 21.80 -2.79 13.70
CA TRP A 222 21.73 -1.45 14.25
C TRP A 222 23.08 -0.92 14.72
N SER A 223 23.99 -1.78 15.16
CA SER A 223 25.35 -1.38 15.53
C SER A 223 26.17 -0.82 14.36
N TYR A 224 25.76 -1.17 13.11
CA TYR A 224 26.35 -0.67 11.86
C TYR A 224 25.41 0.29 11.11
N THR A 225 24.32 0.72 11.76
CA THR A 225 23.38 1.72 11.23
C THR A 225 23.85 3.12 11.59
N ASN A 226 23.72 4.06 10.65
CA ASN A 226 24.03 5.46 10.91
C ASN A 226 23.09 6.00 11.99
N ARG A 227 23.65 6.57 13.06
CA ARG A 227 22.88 6.99 14.24
C ARG A 227 21.94 8.15 13.95
N SER A 228 22.24 9.01 12.97
CA SER A 228 21.35 10.08 12.55
C SER A 228 20.03 9.57 11.96
N SER A 229 19.95 8.28 11.58
CA SER A 229 18.71 7.63 11.14
C SER A 229 17.51 7.85 12.08
N THR A 230 17.76 8.06 13.38
CA THR A 230 16.69 8.40 14.35
C THR A 230 16.05 9.77 14.10
N ASN A 231 16.70 10.65 13.35
CA ASN A 231 16.20 11.98 13.01
C ASN A 231 15.44 11.98 11.66
N PHE A 232 15.56 10.93 10.87
CA PHE A 232 14.99 10.86 9.53
C PHE A 232 13.81 9.90 9.47
N SER A 233 12.71 10.41 8.95
CA SER A 233 11.50 9.61 8.65
C SER A 233 11.53 8.99 7.25
N PHE A 234 12.33 9.57 6.34
CA PHE A 234 12.53 9.15 4.96
C PHE A 234 14.03 9.09 4.67
N MET A 235 14.47 8.06 3.96
CA MET A 235 15.89 7.80 3.75
C MET A 235 16.48 8.47 2.50
N GLN A 236 15.66 9.04 1.62
CA GLN A 236 16.14 9.63 0.36
C GLN A 236 17.16 10.75 0.57
N GLU A 237 16.98 11.61 1.58
CA GLU A 237 17.90 12.72 1.84
C GLU A 237 19.30 12.23 2.25
N GLN A 238 19.35 11.27 3.19
CA GLN A 238 20.62 10.69 3.61
C GLN A 238 21.32 9.93 2.48
N LEU A 239 20.54 9.28 1.59
CA LEU A 239 21.06 8.59 0.42
C LEU A 239 21.61 9.59 -0.61
N LEU A 240 20.89 10.68 -0.90
CA LEU A 240 21.31 11.75 -1.82
C LEU A 240 22.56 12.50 -1.37
N THR A 241 22.71 12.69 -0.06
CA THR A 241 23.89 13.37 0.54
C THR A 241 25.07 12.44 0.78
N ASP A 242 24.97 11.16 0.42
CA ASP A 242 25.97 10.12 0.66
C ASP A 242 26.31 9.91 2.16
N GLU A 243 25.47 10.38 3.05
CA GLU A 243 25.61 10.11 4.48
C GLU A 243 25.46 8.61 4.75
N VAL A 244 24.49 7.98 4.10
CA VAL A 244 24.33 6.53 4.04
C VAL A 244 24.42 6.04 2.59
N TRP A 245 24.72 4.75 2.40
CA TRP A 245 24.86 4.14 1.08
C TRP A 245 23.88 3.00 0.82
N VAL A 246 23.36 2.40 1.87
CA VAL A 246 22.34 1.34 1.80
C VAL A 246 21.19 1.71 2.74
N VAL A 247 19.96 1.62 2.25
CA VAL A 247 18.76 1.99 3.03
C VAL A 247 17.63 1.00 2.79
N PHE A 248 16.69 0.98 3.75
CA PHE A 248 15.36 0.40 3.62
C PHE A 248 14.32 1.53 3.68
N ASP A 249 13.43 1.63 2.71
CA ASP A 249 12.30 2.57 2.78
C ASP A 249 11.19 2.21 1.78
N HIS A 250 10.07 2.92 1.87
CA HIS A 250 8.93 2.81 0.95
C HIS A 250 9.31 3.29 -0.46
N THR A 251 8.80 2.60 -1.49
CA THR A 251 9.10 2.90 -2.89
C THR A 251 8.92 4.37 -3.26
N ALA A 252 7.78 4.97 -2.87
CA ALA A 252 7.50 6.38 -3.15
C ALA A 252 8.45 7.35 -2.41
N ARG A 253 8.97 6.98 -1.24
CA ARG A 253 9.89 7.81 -0.45
C ARG A 253 11.32 7.80 -0.96
N LEU A 254 11.65 6.89 -1.87
CA LEU A 254 12.96 6.80 -2.54
C LEU A 254 12.93 7.39 -3.95
N ALA A 255 11.76 7.80 -4.44
CA ALA A 255 11.58 8.24 -5.82
C ALA A 255 12.51 9.40 -6.22
N ASP A 256 12.65 10.41 -5.35
CA ASP A 256 13.51 11.55 -5.64
C ASP A 256 14.98 11.17 -5.76
N ALA A 257 15.48 10.24 -4.94
CA ALA A 257 16.86 9.77 -5.04
C ALA A 257 17.12 9.13 -6.41
N PHE A 258 16.24 8.21 -6.84
CA PHE A 258 16.37 7.56 -8.14
C PHE A 258 16.21 8.53 -9.33
N ASN A 259 15.32 9.53 -9.22
CA ASN A 259 15.09 10.49 -10.28
C ASN A 259 16.21 11.53 -10.40
N GLN A 260 16.80 11.98 -9.28
CA GLN A 260 17.87 12.96 -9.27
C GLN A 260 19.23 12.38 -9.65
N ARG A 261 19.51 11.13 -9.26
CA ARG A 261 20.79 10.46 -9.49
C ARG A 261 20.58 9.02 -10.00
N PRO A 262 19.95 8.84 -11.18
CA PRO A 262 19.53 7.51 -11.68
C PRO A 262 20.70 6.55 -11.93
N ASP A 263 21.87 7.08 -12.25
CA ASP A 263 23.07 6.28 -12.53
C ASP A 263 23.79 5.83 -11.25
N ASP A 264 23.52 6.46 -10.11
CA ASP A 264 24.24 6.22 -8.87
C ASP A 264 23.57 5.17 -7.97
N PHE A 265 22.27 4.97 -8.11
CA PHE A 265 21.51 4.12 -7.21
C PHE A 265 20.95 2.88 -7.91
N ILE A 266 20.74 1.85 -7.10
CA ILE A 266 20.01 0.63 -7.46
C ILE A 266 18.97 0.33 -6.39
N ALA A 267 17.88 -0.32 -6.80
CA ALA A 267 16.89 -0.89 -5.91
C ALA A 267 16.98 -2.41 -5.93
N PHE A 268 16.67 -3.06 -4.81
CA PHE A 268 16.74 -4.51 -4.68
C PHE A 268 15.79 -5.01 -3.58
N PRO A 269 15.46 -6.33 -3.57
CA PRO A 269 14.57 -6.91 -2.58
C PRO A 269 15.10 -6.80 -1.14
N ALA A 270 14.19 -6.75 -0.18
CA ALA A 270 14.55 -6.93 1.23
C ALA A 270 15.19 -8.31 1.46
N PRO A 271 16.04 -8.45 2.51
CA PRO A 271 16.75 -9.70 2.77
C PRO A 271 15.80 -10.81 3.25
N ALA A 272 16.20 -12.07 3.00
CA ALA A 272 15.51 -13.25 3.48
C ALA A 272 16.05 -13.69 4.85
N GLY A 273 15.18 -14.29 5.66
CA GLY A 273 15.52 -15.01 6.89
C GLY A 273 15.32 -16.52 6.75
N PRO A 274 15.34 -17.25 7.87
CA PRO A 274 15.22 -18.72 7.88
C PRO A 274 13.90 -19.25 7.32
N THR A 275 12.79 -18.48 7.38
CA THR A 275 11.47 -18.90 6.90
C THR A 275 11.10 -18.30 5.54
N GLY A 276 12.03 -17.59 4.91
CA GLY A 276 11.85 -16.97 3.61
C GLY A 276 12.05 -15.46 3.63
N ARG A 277 11.62 -14.84 2.54
CA ARG A 277 11.71 -13.40 2.30
C ARG A 277 10.42 -12.71 2.68
N GLY A 278 10.38 -12.15 3.87
CA GLY A 278 9.25 -11.31 4.28
C GLY A 278 9.11 -10.07 3.38
N PHE A 279 7.91 -9.76 2.99
CA PHE A 279 7.59 -8.49 2.34
C PHE A 279 6.14 -8.09 2.62
N MET A 280 5.88 -6.79 2.63
CA MET A 280 4.55 -6.25 2.90
C MET A 280 3.95 -5.64 1.64
N PRO A 281 3.07 -6.35 0.93
CA PRO A 281 2.29 -5.75 -0.13
C PRO A 281 1.26 -4.77 0.48
N VAL A 282 1.29 -3.53 0.02
CA VAL A 282 0.30 -2.50 0.36
C VAL A 282 -0.67 -2.43 -0.81
N VAL A 283 -1.76 -3.16 -0.72
CA VAL A 283 -2.76 -3.26 -1.79
C VAL A 283 -3.90 -2.30 -1.53
N VAL A 284 -4.21 -1.49 -2.54
CA VAL A 284 -5.41 -0.64 -2.59
C VAL A 284 -6.43 -1.32 -3.48
N GLY A 285 -7.66 -1.39 -3.02
CA GLY A 285 -8.78 -1.98 -3.74
C GLY A 285 -9.80 -0.95 -4.20
N MET A 286 -10.57 -1.31 -5.23
CA MET A 286 -11.77 -0.61 -5.66
C MET A 286 -12.99 -1.49 -5.37
N ALA A 287 -13.97 -0.96 -4.66
CA ALA A 287 -15.18 -1.67 -4.30
C ALA A 287 -16.43 -0.86 -4.64
N VAL A 288 -17.56 -1.54 -4.82
CA VAL A 288 -18.87 -0.90 -5.02
C VAL A 288 -19.71 -1.12 -3.76
N PRO A 289 -20.13 -0.05 -3.05
CA PRO A 289 -21.04 -0.20 -1.92
C PRO A 289 -22.46 -0.55 -2.41
N ASN A 290 -23.18 -1.34 -1.64
CA ASN A 290 -24.57 -1.71 -1.99
C ASN A 290 -25.55 -0.52 -1.93
N SER A 291 -25.13 0.62 -1.40
CA SER A 291 -25.83 1.92 -1.43
C SER A 291 -25.51 2.76 -2.67
N ALA A 292 -24.69 2.25 -3.62
CA ALA A 292 -24.30 2.99 -4.82
C ALA A 292 -25.53 3.38 -5.67
N PRO A 293 -25.56 4.63 -6.19
CA PRO A 293 -26.73 5.12 -6.96
C PRO A 293 -26.87 4.45 -8.34
N ASP A 294 -25.76 4.02 -8.92
CA ASP A 294 -25.69 3.30 -10.21
C ASP A 294 -24.56 2.25 -10.16
N MET A 295 -24.93 1.01 -9.88
CA MET A 295 -23.99 -0.10 -9.74
C MET A 295 -23.30 -0.47 -11.06
N GLU A 296 -24.01 -0.36 -12.19
CA GLU A 296 -23.45 -0.67 -13.50
C GLU A 296 -22.41 0.37 -13.92
N ALA A 297 -22.70 1.65 -13.73
CA ALA A 297 -21.72 2.71 -13.97
C ALA A 297 -20.49 2.58 -13.07
N ALA A 298 -20.67 2.19 -11.80
CA ALA A 298 -19.59 1.93 -10.87
C ALA A 298 -18.70 0.73 -11.31
N LYS A 299 -19.29 -0.39 -11.73
CA LYS A 299 -18.57 -1.55 -12.26
C LYS A 299 -17.83 -1.22 -13.55
N ASN A 300 -18.44 -0.42 -14.44
CA ASN A 300 -17.80 0.06 -15.66
C ASN A 300 -16.57 0.93 -15.34
N LEU A 301 -16.64 1.78 -14.32
CA LEU A 301 -15.48 2.54 -13.87
C LEU A 301 -14.37 1.64 -13.35
N ILE A 302 -14.69 0.63 -12.55
CA ILE A 302 -13.69 -0.34 -12.06
C ILE A 302 -13.04 -1.09 -13.23
N SER A 303 -13.84 -1.54 -14.21
CA SER A 303 -13.32 -2.20 -15.41
C SER A 303 -12.39 -1.28 -16.22
N TYR A 304 -12.76 0.00 -16.38
CA TYR A 304 -11.92 1.01 -17.01
C TYR A 304 -10.60 1.21 -16.25
N MET A 305 -10.66 1.39 -14.93
CA MET A 305 -9.49 1.56 -14.07
C MET A 305 -8.55 0.33 -14.04
N SER A 306 -9.05 -0.83 -14.45
CA SER A 306 -8.31 -2.09 -14.53
C SER A 306 -7.61 -2.30 -15.87
N GLN A 307 -7.83 -1.43 -16.85
CA GLN A 307 -7.15 -1.52 -18.15
C GLN A 307 -5.64 -1.24 -18.00
N PRO A 308 -4.77 -1.96 -18.72
CA PRO A 308 -3.32 -1.79 -18.62
C PRO A 308 -2.85 -0.35 -18.82
N GLU A 309 -3.40 0.36 -19.79
CA GLU A 309 -3.06 1.75 -20.10
C GLU A 309 -3.43 2.69 -18.95
N VAL A 310 -4.60 2.48 -18.33
CA VAL A 310 -5.09 3.28 -17.20
C VAL A 310 -4.28 2.98 -15.93
N GLN A 311 -3.85 1.73 -15.75
CA GLN A 311 -2.93 1.34 -14.68
C GLN A 311 -1.55 2.01 -14.82
N ILE A 312 -1.05 2.17 -16.05
CA ILE A 312 0.19 2.90 -16.34
C ILE A 312 0.03 4.40 -15.99
N GLU A 313 -1.08 5.03 -16.38
CA GLU A 313 -1.33 6.43 -16.02
C GLU A 313 -1.53 6.60 -14.50
N THR A 314 -2.16 5.63 -13.83
CA THR A 314 -2.25 5.59 -12.36
C THR A 314 -0.87 5.54 -11.71
N LEU A 315 0.04 4.70 -12.22
CA LEU A 315 1.42 4.63 -11.76
C LEU A 315 2.15 5.98 -11.94
N ARG A 316 1.96 6.65 -13.09
CA ARG A 316 2.54 8.00 -13.33
C ARG A 316 2.01 9.04 -12.35
N ALA A 317 0.72 8.92 -11.98
CA ALA A 317 0.06 9.83 -11.07
C ALA A 317 0.51 9.67 -9.61
N THR A 318 0.68 8.42 -9.15
CA THR A 318 0.73 8.08 -7.72
C THR A 318 2.03 7.42 -7.27
N ASN A 319 2.87 6.98 -8.20
CA ASN A 319 4.03 6.10 -7.96
C ASN A 319 3.65 4.75 -7.29
N PHE A 320 2.39 4.34 -7.37
CA PHE A 320 1.94 3.00 -7.00
C PHE A 320 1.93 2.09 -8.22
N PHE A 321 2.37 0.86 -8.03
CA PHE A 321 2.56 -0.09 -9.13
C PHE A 321 1.25 -0.73 -9.59
N PRO A 322 1.15 -1.08 -10.88
CA PRO A 322 0.04 -1.84 -11.42
C PRO A 322 -0.17 -3.17 -10.69
N VAL A 323 -1.41 -3.61 -10.68
CA VAL A 323 -1.84 -4.92 -10.17
C VAL A 323 -2.22 -5.88 -11.30
N VAL A 324 -2.17 -5.40 -12.53
CA VAL A 324 -2.36 -6.15 -13.78
C VAL A 324 -1.00 -6.51 -14.39
N ASP A 325 -1.00 -7.55 -15.20
CA ASP A 325 0.18 -7.94 -15.97
C ASP A 325 0.36 -6.96 -17.13
N VAL A 326 1.36 -6.09 -17.01
CA VAL A 326 1.66 -5.03 -17.98
C VAL A 326 3.16 -4.75 -18.04
N GLU A 327 3.67 -4.57 -19.25
CA GLU A 327 5.04 -4.14 -19.49
C GLU A 327 5.14 -2.62 -19.28
N LEU A 328 6.08 -2.21 -18.43
CA LEU A 328 6.29 -0.78 -18.15
C LEU A 328 6.94 -0.09 -19.36
N PRO A 329 6.38 1.04 -19.82
CA PRO A 329 6.96 1.81 -20.95
C PRO A 329 8.39 2.29 -20.68
N ASP A 330 9.18 2.40 -21.75
CA ASP A 330 10.57 2.84 -21.69
C ASP A 330 10.75 4.28 -21.20
N ASP A 331 9.74 5.12 -21.34
CA ASP A 331 9.74 6.53 -20.93
C ASP A 331 9.36 6.74 -19.45
N MET A 332 9.16 5.65 -18.68
CA MET A 332 8.90 5.75 -17.26
C MET A 332 10.05 6.40 -16.49
N PRO A 333 9.73 7.15 -15.40
CA PRO A 333 10.75 7.72 -14.51
C PRO A 333 11.76 6.67 -14.03
N ALA A 334 12.99 7.08 -13.78
CA ALA A 334 14.04 6.20 -13.30
C ALA A 334 13.65 5.52 -11.96
N SER A 335 12.96 6.24 -11.08
CA SER A 335 12.43 5.71 -9.83
C SER A 335 11.48 4.53 -10.04
N VAL A 336 10.58 4.64 -11.01
CA VAL A 336 9.60 3.59 -11.33
C VAL A 336 10.29 2.35 -11.86
N LYS A 337 11.25 2.52 -12.79
CA LYS A 337 12.02 1.40 -13.36
C LYS A 337 12.83 0.66 -12.30
N ALA A 338 13.56 1.40 -11.46
CA ALA A 338 14.38 0.81 -10.40
C ALA A 338 13.52 0.09 -9.35
N ALA A 339 12.51 0.76 -8.81
CA ALA A 339 11.63 0.20 -7.80
C ALA A 339 10.80 -0.97 -8.35
N GLY A 340 10.29 -0.88 -9.59
CA GLY A 340 9.50 -1.93 -10.23
C GLY A 340 10.27 -3.24 -10.36
N ALA A 341 11.53 -3.18 -10.79
CA ALA A 341 12.40 -4.36 -10.87
C ALA A 341 12.61 -5.02 -9.50
N ALA A 342 12.85 -4.22 -8.45
CA ALA A 342 13.02 -4.73 -7.08
C ALA A 342 11.73 -5.34 -6.51
N VAL A 343 10.58 -4.70 -6.76
CA VAL A 343 9.25 -5.20 -6.35
C VAL A 343 8.94 -6.53 -7.03
N ALA A 344 9.16 -6.61 -8.34
CA ALA A 344 8.94 -7.85 -9.11
C ALA A 344 9.86 -8.99 -8.63
N ALA A 345 11.15 -8.69 -8.41
CA ALA A 345 12.10 -9.67 -7.89
C ALA A 345 11.73 -10.16 -6.48
N MET A 346 11.20 -9.28 -5.62
CA MET A 346 10.78 -9.62 -4.27
C MET A 346 9.52 -10.47 -4.24
N SER A 347 8.45 -10.04 -4.92
CA SER A 347 7.17 -10.75 -4.94
C SER A 347 7.21 -12.04 -5.78
N GLY A 348 8.07 -12.10 -6.79
CA GLY A 348 8.30 -13.28 -7.62
C GLY A 348 9.34 -14.26 -7.08
N SER A 349 9.96 -13.97 -5.94
CA SER A 349 10.94 -14.85 -5.31
C SER A 349 10.30 -16.16 -4.88
N ALA A 350 10.99 -17.30 -5.07
CA ALA A 350 10.49 -18.61 -4.68
C ALA A 350 10.31 -18.75 -3.14
N ASP A 351 11.01 -17.94 -2.37
CA ASP A 351 10.93 -17.85 -0.92
C ASP A 351 10.09 -16.66 -0.42
N ALA A 352 9.30 -16.03 -1.30
CA ALA A 352 8.46 -14.89 -0.93
C ALA A 352 7.44 -15.26 0.15
N ASN A 353 7.41 -14.48 1.22
CA ASN A 353 6.56 -14.68 2.39
C ASN A 353 5.80 -13.38 2.72
N PRO A 354 4.59 -13.18 2.16
CA PRO A 354 3.86 -11.92 2.31
C PRO A 354 3.31 -11.74 3.72
N GLY A 355 3.71 -10.63 4.37
CA GLY A 355 3.10 -10.14 5.61
C GLY A 355 2.09 -9.04 5.27
N LEU A 356 0.80 -9.34 5.37
CA LEU A 356 -0.24 -8.38 5.02
C LEU A 356 -0.34 -7.24 6.04
N LEU A 357 -0.91 -6.11 5.60
CA LEU A 357 -1.32 -5.07 6.53
C LEU A 357 -2.30 -5.63 7.56
N PRO A 358 -2.23 -5.18 8.83
CA PRO A 358 -3.20 -5.57 9.85
C PRO A 358 -4.64 -5.31 9.41
N VAL A 359 -5.54 -6.25 9.69
CA VAL A 359 -6.95 -6.18 9.35
C VAL A 359 -7.83 -6.35 10.60
N GLY A 360 -9.03 -5.78 10.60
CA GLY A 360 -10.03 -5.96 11.65
C GLY A 360 -9.67 -5.31 13.00
N LEU A 361 -8.70 -4.40 13.03
CA LEU A 361 -8.27 -3.73 14.25
C LEU A 361 -9.01 -2.43 14.54
N GLY A 362 -9.70 -1.84 13.55
CA GLY A 362 -10.38 -0.56 13.71
C GLY A 362 -9.50 0.50 14.37
N ASP A 363 -10.04 1.19 15.36
CA ASP A 363 -9.32 2.22 16.13
C ASP A 363 -8.11 1.70 16.94
N LEU A 364 -7.97 0.39 17.08
CA LEU A 364 -6.84 -0.24 17.79
C LEU A 364 -5.59 -0.40 16.92
N GLY A 365 -5.68 -0.17 15.60
CA GLY A 365 -4.54 -0.29 14.69
C GLY A 365 -3.33 0.56 15.09
N GLY A 366 -3.56 1.75 15.63
CA GLY A 366 -2.49 2.60 16.19
C GLY A 366 -1.79 1.97 17.40
N LYS A 367 -2.54 1.36 18.32
CA LYS A 367 -1.99 0.65 19.49
C LYS A 367 -1.21 -0.60 19.06
N PHE A 368 -1.72 -1.35 18.07
CA PHE A 368 -1.03 -2.50 17.48
C PHE A 368 0.33 -2.10 16.90
N ASN A 369 0.39 -1.02 16.12
CA ASN A 369 1.65 -0.51 15.57
C ASN A 369 2.62 -0.07 16.68
N ALA A 370 2.10 0.53 17.77
CA ALA A 370 2.90 0.99 18.89
C ALA A 370 3.63 -0.15 19.59
N VAL A 371 3.08 -1.37 19.65
CA VAL A 371 3.77 -2.55 20.21
C VAL A 371 5.15 -2.77 19.57
N TYR A 372 5.25 -2.67 18.25
CA TYR A 372 6.51 -2.86 17.52
C TYR A 372 7.43 -1.64 17.63
N VAL A 373 6.85 -0.44 17.71
CA VAL A 373 7.62 0.81 17.92
C VAL A 373 8.26 0.77 19.33
N ASP A 374 7.48 0.43 20.36
CA ASP A 374 7.94 0.33 21.72
C ASP A 374 9.00 -0.77 21.90
N ALA A 375 8.79 -1.91 21.24
CA ALA A 375 9.81 -2.98 21.21
C ALA A 375 11.12 -2.47 20.61
N PHE A 376 11.08 -1.76 19.47
CA PHE A 376 12.26 -1.14 18.86
C PHE A 376 12.93 -0.14 19.81
N GLU A 377 12.18 0.77 20.41
CA GLU A 377 12.72 1.79 21.29
C GLU A 377 13.37 1.18 22.54
N ARG A 378 12.75 0.20 23.15
CA ARG A 378 13.25 -0.47 24.36
C ARG A 378 14.43 -1.39 24.08
N ILE A 379 14.31 -2.26 23.05
CA ILE A 379 15.35 -3.24 22.73
C ILE A 379 16.56 -2.58 22.06
N VAL A 380 16.31 -1.74 21.05
CA VAL A 380 17.37 -1.26 20.16
C VAL A 380 17.97 0.04 20.65
N LEU A 381 17.14 1.02 21.04
CA LEU A 381 17.62 2.34 21.47
C LEU A 381 18.01 2.35 22.95
N ALA A 382 17.20 1.77 23.82
CA ALA A 382 17.45 1.72 25.26
C ALA A 382 18.29 0.50 25.71
N GLY A 383 18.52 -0.50 24.83
CA GLY A 383 19.39 -1.64 25.13
C GLY A 383 18.82 -2.61 26.16
N GLN A 384 17.50 -2.61 26.38
CA GLN A 384 16.84 -3.53 27.31
C GLN A 384 16.96 -4.97 26.85
N ASP A 385 16.75 -5.92 27.76
CA ASP A 385 16.73 -7.34 27.46
C ASP A 385 15.60 -7.69 26.48
N VAL A 386 15.92 -8.44 25.42
CA VAL A 386 14.99 -8.75 24.35
C VAL A 386 13.81 -9.56 24.89
N ARG A 387 14.08 -10.58 25.70
CA ARG A 387 13.05 -11.49 26.22
C ARG A 387 12.06 -10.76 27.12
N GLU A 388 12.58 -9.94 28.05
CA GLU A 388 11.74 -9.16 28.95
C GLU A 388 10.83 -8.19 28.17
N VAL A 389 11.36 -7.51 27.15
CA VAL A 389 10.55 -6.59 26.35
C VAL A 389 9.49 -7.33 25.54
N LEU A 390 9.83 -8.48 24.94
CA LEU A 390 8.86 -9.26 24.16
C LEU A 390 7.75 -9.82 25.05
N ASP A 391 8.06 -10.24 26.28
CA ASP A 391 7.06 -10.72 27.24
C ASP A 391 6.07 -9.59 27.61
N ASP A 392 6.56 -8.38 27.93
CA ASP A 392 5.73 -7.21 28.21
C ASP A 392 4.86 -6.77 27.01
N GLN A 393 5.45 -6.76 25.83
CA GLN A 393 4.75 -6.34 24.63
C GLN A 393 3.76 -7.40 24.14
N ALA A 394 4.02 -8.68 24.35
CA ALA A 394 3.05 -9.76 24.08
C ALA A 394 1.79 -9.62 24.93
N ASP A 395 1.93 -9.22 26.21
CA ASP A 395 0.78 -8.95 27.07
C ASP A 395 -0.07 -7.76 26.56
N SER A 396 0.59 -6.75 26.03
CA SER A 396 -0.07 -5.59 25.41
C SER A 396 -0.76 -5.99 24.10
N LEU A 397 -0.07 -6.76 23.26
CA LEU A 397 -0.59 -7.24 21.98
C LEU A 397 -1.80 -8.16 22.18
N ARG A 398 -1.74 -9.07 23.17
CA ARG A 398 -2.86 -9.98 23.51
C ARG A 398 -4.12 -9.20 23.87
N LYS A 399 -4.01 -8.18 24.71
CA LYS A 399 -5.15 -7.32 25.07
C LYS A 399 -5.75 -6.61 23.86
N ILE A 400 -4.89 -6.13 22.94
CA ILE A 400 -5.34 -5.47 21.70
C ILE A 400 -6.10 -6.46 20.82
N MET A 401 -5.56 -7.66 20.63
CA MET A 401 -6.19 -8.67 19.77
C MET A 401 -7.51 -9.18 20.37
N GLU A 402 -7.58 -9.38 21.71
CA GLU A 402 -8.80 -9.74 22.43
C GLU A 402 -9.86 -8.62 22.35
N GLU A 403 -9.47 -7.35 22.54
CA GLU A 403 -10.38 -6.19 22.46
C GLU A 403 -10.92 -6.00 21.03
N ALA A 404 -10.07 -6.17 20.01
CA ALA A 404 -10.47 -6.06 18.61
C ALA A 404 -11.34 -7.25 18.15
N GLY A 405 -11.14 -8.44 18.71
CA GLY A 405 -11.74 -9.67 18.21
C GLY A 405 -11.25 -10.04 16.79
N ALA A 406 -10.17 -9.42 16.31
CA ALA A 406 -9.69 -9.56 14.96
C ALA A 406 -9.07 -10.94 14.71
N PRO A 407 -9.46 -11.67 13.63
CA PRO A 407 -8.83 -12.95 13.28
C PRO A 407 -7.39 -12.74 12.81
N CYS A 408 -6.62 -13.81 12.76
CA CYS A 408 -5.29 -13.78 12.19
C CYS A 408 -5.32 -13.50 10.68
N TRP A 409 -4.26 -12.84 10.21
CA TRP A 409 -4.01 -12.58 8.77
C TRP A 409 -2.59 -13.03 8.40
N ALA A 410 -2.34 -13.24 7.11
CA ALA A 410 -1.05 -13.71 6.64
C ALA A 410 0.12 -12.82 7.10
N PRO A 411 1.26 -13.43 7.49
CA PRO A 411 1.61 -14.84 7.32
C PRO A 411 1.10 -15.77 8.43
N ASP A 412 0.41 -15.26 9.45
CA ASP A 412 -0.24 -16.12 10.44
C ASP A 412 -1.36 -16.93 9.79
N ALA A 413 -1.54 -18.18 10.23
CA ALA A 413 -2.64 -19.02 9.76
C ALA A 413 -3.99 -18.44 10.21
N PRO A 414 -5.05 -18.49 9.38
CA PRO A 414 -6.37 -18.03 9.77
C PRO A 414 -6.85 -18.61 11.09
N SER A 415 -7.55 -17.82 11.91
CA SER A 415 -8.11 -18.24 13.21
C SER A 415 -9.64 -18.08 13.24
N GLU A 416 -10.30 -18.90 14.06
CA GLU A 416 -11.71 -18.72 14.40
C GLU A 416 -11.85 -17.75 15.60
N GLY A 417 -11.92 -16.46 15.36
CA GLY A 417 -11.95 -15.42 16.38
C GLY A 417 -10.61 -14.72 16.58
N ALA A 418 -10.44 -14.04 17.71
CA ALA A 418 -9.26 -13.23 17.98
C ALA A 418 -7.95 -14.01 17.76
N CYS A 419 -7.03 -13.42 17.00
CA CYS A 419 -5.73 -14.02 16.72
C CYS A 419 -4.94 -14.23 18.02
N PRO A 420 -4.55 -15.48 18.35
CA PRO A 420 -3.87 -15.75 19.60
C PRO A 420 -2.43 -15.20 19.58
N VAL A 421 -1.97 -14.71 20.73
CA VAL A 421 -0.58 -14.26 20.94
C VAL A 421 0.11 -15.28 21.86
N ASP A 422 1.29 -15.77 21.48
CA ASP A 422 2.09 -16.72 22.28
C ASP A 422 2.52 -16.17 23.65
#